data_f24a72986d9b877ee98206f3cce83e24
#
_entry.id   f24a72986d9b877ee98206f3cce83e24
#
_cell.length_a   1.000
_cell.length_b   1.000
_cell.length_c   1.000
_cell.angle_alpha   90.00
_cell.angle_beta   90.00
_cell.angle_gamma   90.00
#
_symmetry.space_group_name_H-M   'P 1'
#
loop_
_entity.id
_entity.type
_entity.pdbx_description
1 polymer ?
#
loop_
_entity_poly.entity_id
_entity_poly.type
_entity_poly.pdbx_seq_one_letter_code
_entity_poly.pdbx_strand_id
1 'polypeptide(L)'
;MAHSSLDLPLWQDPASRSAPWLISLLIYVATIVFLIALTIHSLIDRWDRDTSHKLTIEIPPATQSFDHLAAPFTEDVTEKISAQLKNVPGIKSFRTANQAEIIKTLEPWFGDAEQIRDLPLSKLIYVQLEPGRSFDVIQLRKQLNQIYPEINVEDHFNWKTGIFNMAYAIQIISFLIVVLIFIAVIAMISYMTRASLIIHRDIIDILHLIGAKNNYIAWQYQSHSFKLALQGTFVGVILVALTLLVFDNIMNQFDFPLITKALSSWDIWAITFIIPSLIVVLMAYSAKVTAVKMLRKYDF
;
A
#
# COMPACT_ATOMS: atom_id res chain seq x y z
N MET A 1 43.94 6.35 18.24
CA MET A 1 43.54 7.58 17.54
C MET A 1 43.13 8.58 18.61
N ALA A 2 43.91 9.64 18.77
CA ALA A 2 43.75 10.62 19.82
C ALA A 2 42.40 11.37 19.66
N HIS A 3 41.50 11.22 20.61
CA HIS A 3 40.38 12.12 20.76
C HIS A 3 40.94 13.51 21.03
N SER A 4 40.81 14.41 20.07
CA SER A 4 41.16 15.79 20.26
C SER A 4 40.27 16.35 21.37
N SER A 5 40.88 16.86 22.44
CA SER A 5 40.22 17.43 23.61
C SER A 5 39.44 18.74 23.32
N LEU A 6 39.19 19.02 22.06
CA LEU A 6 38.48 20.18 21.53
C LEU A 6 37.05 19.85 21.04
N ASP A 7 36.58 18.61 21.18
CA ASP A 7 35.25 18.24 20.72
C ASP A 7 34.20 18.60 21.76
N LEU A 8 33.06 19.17 21.30
CA LEU A 8 31.91 19.48 22.12
C LEU A 8 31.35 18.18 22.78
N PRO A 9 31.07 18.16 24.10
CA PRO A 9 30.61 16.97 24.83
C PRO A 9 29.12 16.68 24.56
N LEU A 10 28.71 16.62 23.29
CA LEU A 10 27.32 16.46 22.85
C LEU A 10 26.66 15.15 23.31
N TRP A 11 27.46 14.15 23.71
CA TRP A 11 26.97 12.85 24.17
C TRP A 11 26.46 12.87 25.62
N GLN A 12 26.79 13.91 26.38
CA GLN A 12 26.40 14.03 27.78
C GLN A 12 25.04 14.71 27.96
N ASP A 13 24.46 15.26 26.87
CA ASP A 13 23.15 15.89 26.92
C ASP A 13 22.05 14.85 27.22
N PRO A 14 21.19 15.09 28.24
CA PRO A 14 20.06 14.19 28.55
C PRO A 14 19.14 13.97 27.34
N ALA A 15 18.96 15.00 26.50
CA ALA A 15 18.17 14.93 25.29
C ALA A 15 18.75 13.98 24.24
N SER A 16 20.08 13.86 24.15
CA SER A 16 20.72 12.95 23.19
C SER A 16 20.54 11.49 23.60
N ARG A 17 20.30 11.17 24.86
CA ARG A 17 20.11 9.81 25.35
C ARG A 17 18.73 9.23 24.96
N SER A 18 17.69 10.03 24.96
CA SER A 18 16.34 9.61 24.59
C SER A 18 16.03 9.77 23.07
N ALA A 19 16.80 10.57 22.36
CA ALA A 19 16.59 10.86 20.94
C ALA A 19 16.55 9.61 20.04
N PRO A 20 17.48 8.61 20.14
CA PRO A 20 17.46 7.45 19.29
C PRO A 20 16.14 6.66 19.38
N TRP A 21 15.52 6.58 20.57
CA TRP A 21 14.24 5.92 20.77
C TRP A 21 13.09 6.63 20.06
N LEU A 22 13.01 7.95 20.17
CA LEU A 22 12.00 8.74 19.48
C LEU A 22 12.20 8.67 17.96
N ILE A 23 13.44 8.73 17.49
CA ILE A 23 13.77 8.61 16.07
C ILE A 23 13.38 7.22 15.55
N SER A 24 13.68 6.16 16.31
CA SER A 24 13.33 4.79 15.91
C SER A 24 11.83 4.60 15.80
N LEU A 25 11.04 5.18 16.70
CA LEU A 25 9.58 5.13 16.67
C LEU A 25 9.03 5.87 15.44
N LEU A 26 9.54 7.08 15.15
CA LEU A 26 9.11 7.86 13.97
C LEU A 26 9.47 7.15 12.66
N ILE A 27 10.66 6.55 12.57
CA ILE A 27 11.09 5.76 11.41
C ILE A 27 10.20 4.53 11.26
N TYR A 28 9.93 3.81 12.36
CA TYR A 28 9.06 2.64 12.36
C TYR A 28 7.67 2.99 11.82
N VAL A 29 7.03 4.01 12.40
CA VAL A 29 5.68 4.42 11.98
C VAL A 29 5.66 4.88 10.53
N ALA A 30 6.62 5.72 10.10
CA ALA A 30 6.71 6.19 8.72
C ALA A 30 6.84 5.03 7.73
N THR A 31 7.72 4.07 8.04
CA THR A 31 7.98 2.93 7.17
C THR A 31 6.78 2.00 7.10
N ILE A 32 6.15 1.66 8.23
CA ILE A 32 4.95 0.79 8.27
C ILE A 32 3.79 1.42 7.51
N VAL A 33 3.49 2.70 7.76
CA VAL A 33 2.38 3.41 7.06
C VAL A 33 2.61 3.41 5.55
N PHE A 34 3.84 3.64 5.12
CA PHE A 34 4.17 3.63 3.70
C PHE A 34 4.10 2.23 3.09
N LEU A 35 4.55 1.20 3.81
CA LEU A 35 4.45 -0.20 3.38
C LEU A 35 2.99 -0.65 3.25
N ILE A 36 2.11 -0.25 4.17
CA ILE A 36 0.66 -0.52 4.07
C ILE A 36 0.09 0.12 2.78
N ALA A 37 0.42 1.39 2.52
CA ALA A 37 -0.06 2.08 1.32
C ALA A 37 0.38 1.39 0.03
N LEU A 38 1.63 0.92 -0.04
CA LEU A 38 2.15 0.17 -1.19
C LEU A 38 1.53 -1.21 -1.34
N THR A 39 1.33 -1.91 -0.24
CA THR A 39 0.68 -3.22 -0.27
C THR A 39 -0.73 -3.10 -0.83
N ILE A 40 -1.50 -2.11 -0.38
CA ILE A 40 -2.83 -1.81 -0.90
C ILE A 40 -2.77 -1.49 -2.39
N HIS A 41 -1.83 -0.63 -2.81
CA HIS A 41 -1.64 -0.29 -4.22
C HIS A 41 -1.34 -1.52 -5.08
N SER A 42 -0.41 -2.36 -4.65
CA SER A 42 -0.03 -3.58 -5.36
C SER A 42 -1.14 -4.63 -5.44
N LEU A 43 -1.98 -4.72 -4.40
CA LEU A 43 -3.16 -5.60 -4.39
C LEU A 43 -4.19 -5.14 -5.41
N ILE A 44 -4.46 -3.83 -5.47
CA ILE A 44 -5.39 -3.23 -6.40
C ILE A 44 -4.92 -3.43 -7.84
N ASP A 45 -3.65 -3.15 -8.14
CA ASP A 45 -3.08 -3.32 -9.48
C ASP A 45 -3.13 -4.77 -9.97
N ARG A 46 -2.94 -5.73 -9.07
CA ARG A 46 -3.09 -7.16 -9.39
C ARG A 46 -4.54 -7.52 -9.64
N TRP A 47 -5.42 -7.05 -8.79
CA TRP A 47 -6.84 -7.31 -8.90
C TRP A 47 -7.44 -6.66 -10.14
N ASP A 48 -6.97 -5.46 -10.48
CA ASP A 48 -7.37 -4.77 -11.72
C ASP A 48 -6.96 -5.60 -12.95
N ARG A 49 -5.75 -6.08 -13.01
CA ARG A 49 -5.25 -6.91 -14.13
C ARG A 49 -6.02 -8.21 -14.28
N ASP A 50 -6.39 -8.85 -13.17
CA ASP A 50 -7.08 -10.14 -13.20
C ASP A 50 -8.58 -10.02 -13.50
N THR A 51 -9.22 -8.89 -13.15
CA THR A 51 -10.68 -8.74 -13.18
C THR A 51 -11.19 -7.73 -14.19
N SER A 52 -10.37 -6.76 -14.64
CA SER A 52 -10.79 -5.64 -15.51
C SER A 52 -11.32 -6.06 -16.87
N HIS A 53 -11.01 -7.27 -17.29
CA HIS A 53 -11.35 -7.75 -18.63
C HIS A 53 -12.31 -8.93 -18.60
N LYS A 54 -12.98 -9.19 -17.45
CA LYS A 54 -13.93 -10.28 -17.29
C LYS A 54 -15.30 -9.72 -16.93
N LEU A 55 -16.30 -10.12 -17.70
CA LEU A 55 -17.70 -9.80 -17.49
C LEU A 55 -18.46 -11.10 -17.35
N THR A 56 -19.37 -11.18 -16.40
CA THR A 56 -20.18 -12.37 -16.20
C THR A 56 -21.62 -12.05 -16.57
N ILE A 57 -22.17 -12.81 -17.50
CA ILE A 57 -23.58 -12.74 -17.88
C ILE A 57 -24.27 -13.91 -17.19
N GLU A 58 -25.22 -13.59 -16.33
CA GLU A 58 -26.05 -14.54 -15.64
C GLU A 58 -27.41 -14.65 -16.35
N ILE A 59 -27.76 -15.87 -16.72
CA ILE A 59 -29.07 -16.22 -17.29
C ILE A 59 -29.82 -16.96 -16.18
N PRO A 60 -30.79 -16.31 -15.52
CA PRO A 60 -31.55 -16.97 -14.48
C PRO A 60 -32.37 -18.15 -15.07
N PRO A 61 -32.64 -19.18 -14.27
CA PRO A 61 -33.52 -20.26 -14.70
C PRO A 61 -34.93 -19.71 -14.92
N ALA A 62 -35.66 -20.27 -15.88
CA ALA A 62 -37.04 -19.86 -16.14
C ALA A 62 -37.92 -20.11 -14.90
N THR A 63 -38.31 -19.07 -14.20
CA THR A 63 -38.90 -19.12 -12.85
C THR A 63 -40.37 -19.53 -12.83
N GLN A 64 -41.00 -19.72 -14.01
CA GLN A 64 -42.48 -19.91 -14.07
C GLN A 64 -42.96 -21.35 -14.40
N SER A 65 -42.07 -22.32 -14.46
CA SER A 65 -42.53 -23.71 -14.72
C SER A 65 -41.68 -24.69 -13.94
N PHE A 66 -42.29 -25.27 -12.89
CA PHE A 66 -41.82 -26.52 -12.29
C PHE A 66 -41.87 -27.69 -13.30
N ASP A 67 -41.94 -27.40 -14.57
CA ASP A 67 -42.06 -28.37 -15.63
C ASP A 67 -40.69 -28.62 -16.31
N HIS A 68 -40.40 -29.83 -16.68
CA HIS A 68 -39.21 -30.32 -17.35
C HIS A 68 -38.86 -29.59 -18.69
N LEU A 69 -39.66 -28.59 -19.08
CA LEU A 69 -39.50 -27.72 -20.26
C LEU A 69 -38.53 -26.53 -20.02
N ALA A 70 -38.09 -26.27 -18.79
CA ALA A 70 -37.21 -25.13 -18.50
C ALA A 70 -35.77 -25.31 -19.06
N ALA A 71 -35.29 -26.54 -19.15
CA ALA A 71 -33.95 -26.82 -19.64
C ALA A 71 -33.75 -26.46 -21.15
N PRO A 72 -34.64 -26.80 -22.08
CA PRO A 72 -34.49 -26.45 -23.50
C PRO A 72 -34.62 -24.95 -23.74
N PHE A 73 -35.45 -24.24 -22.94
CA PHE A 73 -35.59 -22.76 -23.03
C PHE A 73 -34.28 -22.06 -22.66
N THR A 74 -33.63 -22.50 -21.61
CA THR A 74 -32.36 -21.89 -21.16
C THR A 74 -31.21 -22.14 -22.14
N GLU A 75 -31.25 -23.28 -22.88
CA GLU A 75 -30.28 -23.61 -23.95
C GLU A 75 -30.48 -22.72 -25.16
N ASP A 76 -31.73 -22.53 -25.64
CA ASP A 76 -32.06 -21.68 -26.78
C ASP A 76 -31.68 -20.20 -26.50
N VAL A 77 -31.94 -19.70 -25.28
CA VAL A 77 -31.52 -18.33 -24.86
C VAL A 77 -30.01 -18.23 -24.81
N THR A 78 -29.30 -19.25 -24.31
CA THR A 78 -27.83 -19.27 -24.23
C THR A 78 -27.19 -19.26 -25.61
N GLU A 79 -27.78 -19.98 -26.57
CA GLU A 79 -27.31 -19.99 -27.95
C GLU A 79 -27.51 -18.66 -28.66
N LYS A 80 -28.68 -18.01 -28.50
CA LYS A 80 -28.96 -16.69 -29.04
C LYS A 80 -28.01 -15.63 -28.49
N ILE A 81 -27.74 -15.66 -27.15
CA ILE A 81 -26.79 -14.75 -26.51
C ILE A 81 -25.37 -14.98 -27.04
N SER A 82 -24.97 -16.26 -27.18
CA SER A 82 -23.66 -16.64 -27.70
C SER A 82 -23.45 -16.17 -29.13
N ALA A 83 -24.50 -16.24 -29.98
CA ALA A 83 -24.49 -15.74 -31.35
C ALA A 83 -24.36 -14.20 -31.38
N GLN A 84 -25.05 -13.51 -30.49
CA GLN A 84 -24.96 -12.05 -30.36
C GLN A 84 -23.55 -11.62 -29.92
N LEU A 85 -22.99 -12.27 -28.90
CA LEU A 85 -21.66 -11.95 -28.36
C LEU A 85 -20.54 -12.10 -29.38
N LYS A 86 -20.67 -13.01 -30.35
CA LYS A 86 -19.72 -13.16 -31.47
C LYS A 86 -19.58 -11.90 -32.33
N ASN A 87 -20.66 -11.12 -32.42
CA ASN A 87 -20.73 -9.95 -33.29
C ASN A 87 -20.43 -8.63 -32.55
N VAL A 88 -20.21 -8.66 -31.24
CA VAL A 88 -19.96 -7.45 -30.45
C VAL A 88 -18.47 -7.11 -30.49
N PRO A 89 -18.08 -5.93 -31.01
CA PRO A 89 -16.68 -5.51 -31.07
C PRO A 89 -16.14 -5.25 -29.66
N GLY A 90 -14.94 -5.77 -29.37
CA GLY A 90 -14.30 -5.61 -28.06
C GLY A 90 -14.38 -6.85 -27.14
N ILE A 91 -15.03 -7.93 -27.61
CA ILE A 91 -15.02 -9.23 -26.95
C ILE A 91 -13.87 -10.07 -27.53
N LYS A 92 -12.93 -10.46 -26.68
CA LYS A 92 -11.80 -11.33 -27.06
C LYS A 92 -12.23 -12.79 -27.15
N SER A 93 -12.95 -13.28 -26.17
CA SER A 93 -13.46 -14.64 -26.10
C SER A 93 -14.60 -14.72 -25.08
N PHE A 94 -15.45 -15.74 -25.22
CA PHE A 94 -16.45 -16.05 -24.21
C PHE A 94 -16.55 -17.57 -24.05
N ARG A 95 -16.93 -18.01 -22.85
CA ARG A 95 -17.21 -19.41 -22.57
C ARG A 95 -18.42 -19.54 -21.65
N THR A 96 -19.23 -20.54 -21.89
CA THR A 96 -20.31 -20.91 -20.98
C THR A 96 -19.75 -21.80 -19.86
N ALA A 97 -20.10 -21.49 -18.62
CA ALA A 97 -19.71 -22.30 -17.47
C ALA A 97 -20.38 -23.68 -17.57
N ASN A 98 -19.59 -24.71 -17.30
CA ASN A 98 -20.14 -26.06 -17.20
C ASN A 98 -20.86 -26.22 -15.85
N GLN A 99 -21.99 -26.95 -15.83
CA GLN A 99 -22.77 -27.21 -14.60
C GLN A 99 -21.89 -27.80 -13.48
N ALA A 100 -20.95 -28.69 -13.84
CA ALA A 100 -20.00 -29.26 -12.89
C ALA A 100 -19.06 -28.19 -12.23
N GLU A 101 -18.71 -27.15 -12.98
CA GLU A 101 -17.90 -26.03 -12.48
C GLU A 101 -18.69 -25.18 -11.48
N ILE A 102 -19.97 -24.94 -11.78
CA ILE A 102 -20.87 -24.18 -10.87
C ILE A 102 -21.09 -24.98 -9.57
N ILE A 103 -21.36 -26.27 -9.66
CA ILE A 103 -21.55 -27.15 -8.49
C ILE A 103 -20.29 -27.15 -7.61
N LYS A 104 -19.09 -27.30 -8.21
CA LYS A 104 -17.82 -27.28 -7.48
C LYS A 104 -17.57 -25.94 -6.76
N THR A 105 -18.06 -24.83 -7.33
CA THR A 105 -17.92 -23.50 -6.69
C THR A 105 -18.90 -23.34 -5.52
N LEU A 106 -20.05 -23.99 -5.56
CA LEU A 106 -21.07 -23.93 -4.52
C LEU A 106 -20.88 -24.98 -3.40
N GLU A 107 -20.16 -26.05 -3.68
CA GLU A 107 -19.89 -27.14 -2.74
C GLU A 107 -19.38 -26.68 -1.36
N PRO A 108 -18.42 -25.72 -1.24
CA PRO A 108 -17.96 -25.23 0.05
C PRO A 108 -19.05 -24.56 0.91
N TRP A 109 -20.13 -24.07 0.29
CA TRP A 109 -21.19 -23.33 0.94
C TRP A 109 -22.42 -24.19 1.28
N PHE A 110 -22.70 -25.20 0.44
CA PHE A 110 -23.89 -26.06 0.54
C PHE A 110 -23.59 -27.48 0.98
N GLY A 111 -22.34 -27.88 1.02
CA GLY A 111 -21.83 -29.15 1.59
C GLY A 111 -21.96 -30.36 0.69
N ASP A 112 -23.11 -30.64 0.07
CA ASP A 112 -23.33 -31.88 -0.68
C ASP A 112 -23.66 -31.61 -2.16
N ALA A 113 -22.83 -32.16 -3.06
CA ALA A 113 -22.97 -31.96 -4.50
C ALA A 113 -24.29 -32.52 -5.06
N GLU A 114 -24.90 -33.53 -4.40
CA GLU A 114 -26.19 -34.08 -4.83
C GLU A 114 -27.35 -33.11 -4.58
N GLN A 115 -27.34 -32.39 -3.46
CA GLN A 115 -28.40 -31.42 -3.15
C GLN A 115 -28.34 -30.19 -4.07
N ILE A 116 -27.13 -29.84 -4.57
CA ILE A 116 -26.93 -28.70 -5.46
C ILE A 116 -27.43 -29.01 -6.88
N ARG A 117 -27.43 -30.30 -7.31
CA ARG A 117 -27.88 -30.69 -8.65
C ARG A 117 -29.36 -30.45 -8.89
N ASP A 118 -30.17 -30.57 -7.86
CA ASP A 118 -31.63 -30.40 -7.93
C ASP A 118 -32.06 -28.92 -7.83
N LEU A 119 -31.12 -28.00 -7.61
CA LEU A 119 -31.42 -26.58 -7.61
C LEU A 119 -31.49 -26.01 -9.03
N PRO A 120 -32.43 -25.09 -9.29
CA PRO A 120 -32.49 -24.37 -10.56
C PRO A 120 -31.30 -23.40 -10.65
N LEU A 121 -30.15 -23.91 -11.17
CA LEU A 121 -28.93 -23.11 -11.27
C LEU A 121 -28.99 -22.18 -12.47
N SER A 122 -28.60 -20.93 -12.28
CA SER A 122 -28.38 -19.96 -13.35
C SER A 122 -27.25 -20.43 -14.29
N LYS A 123 -27.41 -20.24 -15.60
CA LYS A 123 -26.27 -20.41 -16.53
C LYS A 123 -25.41 -19.16 -16.55
N LEU A 124 -24.10 -19.37 -16.44
CA LEU A 124 -23.11 -18.30 -16.43
C LEU A 124 -22.32 -18.31 -17.75
N ILE A 125 -22.20 -17.16 -18.39
CA ILE A 125 -21.33 -16.94 -19.53
C ILE A 125 -20.22 -15.97 -19.10
N TYR A 126 -18.98 -16.48 -19.07
CA TYR A 126 -17.80 -15.67 -18.82
C TYR A 126 -17.35 -15.04 -20.14
N VAL A 127 -17.33 -13.71 -20.18
CA VAL A 127 -16.88 -12.93 -21.33
C VAL A 127 -15.55 -12.29 -21.00
N GLN A 128 -14.56 -12.47 -21.85
CA GLN A 128 -13.27 -11.81 -21.76
C GLN A 128 -13.22 -10.65 -22.75
N LEU A 129 -12.99 -9.45 -22.25
CA LEU A 129 -12.89 -8.23 -23.05
C LEU A 129 -11.46 -8.02 -23.57
N GLU A 130 -11.31 -7.26 -24.66
CA GLU A 130 -10.00 -6.83 -25.15
C GLU A 130 -9.39 -5.78 -24.24
N PRO A 131 -8.12 -5.91 -23.81
CA PRO A 131 -7.45 -4.93 -22.98
C PRO A 131 -7.27 -3.60 -23.74
N GLY A 132 -7.50 -2.47 -23.05
CA GLY A 132 -7.26 -1.13 -23.59
C GLY A 132 -8.38 -0.52 -24.41
N ARG A 133 -9.52 -1.20 -24.57
CA ARG A 133 -10.70 -0.63 -25.24
C ARG A 133 -11.79 -0.31 -24.23
N SER A 134 -12.31 0.91 -24.26
CA SER A 134 -13.50 1.24 -23.47
C SER A 134 -14.69 0.45 -23.99
N PHE A 135 -15.22 -0.47 -23.18
CA PHE A 135 -16.37 -1.29 -23.52
C PHE A 135 -17.62 -0.74 -22.85
N ASP A 136 -18.67 -0.45 -23.61
CA ASP A 136 -19.93 0.07 -23.06
C ASP A 136 -20.82 -1.11 -22.61
N VAL A 137 -20.69 -1.47 -21.33
CA VAL A 137 -21.47 -2.53 -20.68
C VAL A 137 -22.97 -2.17 -20.64
N ILE A 138 -23.32 -0.86 -20.56
CA ILE A 138 -24.71 -0.39 -20.54
C ILE A 138 -25.39 -0.69 -21.87
N GLN A 139 -24.67 -0.47 -22.97
CA GLN A 139 -25.19 -0.77 -24.31
C GLN A 139 -25.35 -2.27 -24.52
N LEU A 140 -24.36 -3.08 -24.06
CA LEU A 140 -24.48 -4.55 -24.11
C LEU A 140 -25.67 -5.03 -23.29
N ARG A 141 -25.86 -4.54 -22.08
CA ARG A 141 -27.00 -4.90 -21.22
C ARG A 141 -28.34 -4.59 -21.90
N LYS A 142 -28.47 -3.42 -22.55
CA LYS A 142 -29.68 -3.06 -23.28
C LYS A 142 -29.96 -4.00 -24.45
N GLN A 143 -28.93 -4.41 -25.19
CA GLN A 143 -29.08 -5.35 -26.30
C GLN A 143 -29.46 -6.74 -25.84
N LEU A 144 -28.86 -7.24 -24.74
CA LEU A 144 -29.18 -8.56 -24.18
C LEU A 144 -30.57 -8.60 -23.56
N ASN A 145 -31.00 -7.52 -22.87
CA ASN A 145 -32.34 -7.41 -22.31
C ASN A 145 -33.46 -7.38 -23.36
N GLN A 146 -33.15 -7.08 -24.63
CA GLN A 146 -34.10 -7.23 -25.74
C GLN A 146 -34.35 -8.69 -26.10
N ILE A 147 -33.35 -9.58 -25.84
CA ILE A 147 -33.47 -11.03 -26.08
C ILE A 147 -34.20 -11.69 -24.91
N TYR A 148 -33.78 -11.34 -23.70
CA TYR A 148 -34.40 -11.86 -22.46
C TYR A 148 -34.31 -10.81 -21.34
N PRO A 149 -35.44 -10.28 -20.86
CA PRO A 149 -35.48 -9.15 -19.92
C PRO A 149 -34.87 -9.43 -18.54
N GLU A 150 -34.77 -10.72 -18.16
CA GLU A 150 -34.26 -11.13 -16.83
C GLU A 150 -32.74 -11.38 -16.83
N ILE A 151 -32.04 -11.14 -17.95
CA ILE A 151 -30.58 -11.30 -17.99
C ILE A 151 -29.94 -10.29 -17.06
N ASN A 152 -29.15 -10.82 -16.13
CA ASN A 152 -28.30 -10.01 -15.28
C ASN A 152 -26.89 -9.98 -15.86
N VAL A 153 -26.46 -8.79 -16.29
CA VAL A 153 -25.07 -8.56 -16.69
C VAL A 153 -24.36 -8.02 -15.45
N GLU A 154 -23.69 -8.89 -14.72
CA GLU A 154 -22.87 -8.49 -13.59
C GLU A 154 -21.64 -7.77 -14.08
N ASP A 155 -21.73 -6.46 -13.97
CA ASP A 155 -20.61 -5.57 -14.14
C ASP A 155 -19.94 -5.37 -12.78
N HIS A 156 -18.82 -6.05 -12.61
CA HIS A 156 -17.98 -5.82 -11.43
C HIS A 156 -17.40 -4.40 -11.37
N PHE A 157 -17.73 -3.55 -12.35
CA PHE A 157 -17.17 -2.21 -12.49
C PHE A 157 -17.67 -1.22 -11.42
N ASN A 158 -18.94 -1.29 -11.04
CA ASN A 158 -19.52 -0.30 -10.11
C ASN A 158 -19.02 -0.43 -8.66
N TRP A 159 -18.94 -1.62 -8.12
CA TRP A 159 -18.37 -1.80 -6.78
C TRP A 159 -16.84 -1.69 -6.78
N LYS A 160 -16.22 -2.03 -7.88
CA LYS A 160 -14.81 -1.83 -8.15
C LYS A 160 -14.42 -0.35 -7.97
N THR A 161 -15.17 0.58 -8.57
CA THR A 161 -14.93 2.02 -8.44
C THR A 161 -14.95 2.47 -6.98
N GLY A 162 -15.85 1.94 -6.16
CA GLY A 162 -15.90 2.22 -4.72
C GLY A 162 -14.65 1.78 -3.97
N ILE A 163 -14.15 0.58 -4.24
CA ILE A 163 -12.92 0.04 -3.62
C ILE A 163 -11.68 0.81 -4.07
N PHE A 164 -11.58 1.14 -5.36
CA PHE A 164 -10.48 1.95 -5.87
C PHE A 164 -10.45 3.34 -5.24
N ASN A 165 -11.60 4.00 -5.11
CA ASN A 165 -11.70 5.30 -4.45
C ASN A 165 -11.29 5.22 -2.96
N MET A 166 -11.73 4.17 -2.26
CA MET A 166 -11.34 3.94 -0.87
C MET A 166 -9.83 3.72 -0.74
N ALA A 167 -9.25 2.92 -1.60
CA ALA A 167 -7.82 2.65 -1.61
C ALA A 167 -6.99 3.88 -1.94
N TYR A 168 -7.43 4.68 -2.90
CA TYR A 168 -6.81 5.97 -3.23
C TYR A 168 -6.89 6.94 -2.05
N ALA A 169 -8.01 7.00 -1.34
CA ALA A 169 -8.13 7.79 -0.11
C ALA A 169 -7.13 7.33 0.97
N ILE A 170 -6.99 6.02 1.20
CA ILE A 170 -6.00 5.47 2.15
C ILE A 170 -4.58 5.85 1.72
N GLN A 171 -4.28 5.81 0.44
CA GLN A 171 -2.96 6.18 -0.09
C GLN A 171 -2.64 7.67 0.13
N ILE A 172 -3.61 8.57 -0.09
CA ILE A 172 -3.46 10.00 0.19
C ILE A 172 -3.23 10.24 1.69
N ILE A 173 -4.03 9.61 2.55
CA ILE A 173 -3.90 9.74 4.00
C ILE A 173 -2.53 9.22 4.46
N SER A 174 -2.08 8.09 3.96
CA SER A 174 -0.76 7.52 4.26
C SER A 174 0.38 8.46 3.84
N PHE A 175 0.29 9.05 2.65
CA PHE A 175 1.26 10.05 2.19
C PHE A 175 1.27 11.27 3.10
N LEU A 176 0.11 11.78 3.49
CA LEU A 176 0.00 12.92 4.41
C LEU A 176 0.65 12.63 5.77
N ILE A 177 0.42 11.43 6.32
CA ILE A 177 1.04 10.99 7.58
C ILE A 177 2.56 10.94 7.45
N VAL A 178 3.09 10.38 6.37
CA VAL A 178 4.54 10.33 6.14
C VAL A 178 5.13 11.74 6.05
N VAL A 179 4.48 12.67 5.34
CA VAL A 179 4.90 14.07 5.26
C VAL A 179 4.88 14.73 6.64
N LEU A 180 3.85 14.49 7.45
CA LEU A 180 3.78 14.99 8.83
C LEU A 180 4.92 14.46 9.69
N ILE A 181 5.29 13.19 9.55
CA ILE A 181 6.42 12.58 10.26
C ILE A 181 7.73 13.25 9.84
N PHE A 182 7.95 13.53 8.55
CA PHE A 182 9.13 14.27 8.09
C PHE A 182 9.21 15.67 8.71
N ILE A 183 8.09 16.39 8.79
CA ILE A 183 8.02 17.70 9.44
C ILE A 183 8.34 17.57 10.93
N ALA A 184 7.77 16.57 11.61
CA ALA A 184 8.02 16.32 13.03
C ALA A 184 9.49 16.00 13.31
N VAL A 185 10.15 15.20 12.47
CA VAL A 185 11.58 14.89 12.58
C VAL A 185 12.43 16.15 12.42
N ILE A 186 12.14 16.98 11.42
CA ILE A 186 12.84 18.26 11.20
C ILE A 186 12.66 19.20 12.39
N ALA A 187 11.44 19.32 12.91
CA ALA A 187 11.15 20.16 14.07
C ALA A 187 11.88 19.66 15.32
N MET A 188 11.83 18.35 15.58
CA MET A 188 12.49 17.71 16.71
C MET A 188 14.01 17.96 16.70
N ILE A 189 14.68 17.65 15.57
CA ILE A 189 16.13 17.83 15.50
C ILE A 189 16.54 19.30 15.56
N SER A 190 15.72 20.20 14.98
CA SER A 190 15.95 21.64 15.05
C SER A 190 15.83 22.14 16.49
N TYR A 191 14.84 21.67 17.24
CA TYR A 191 14.67 22.01 18.65
C TYR A 191 15.83 21.48 19.50
N MET A 192 16.22 20.21 19.33
CA MET A 192 17.36 19.61 20.04
C MET A 192 18.66 20.37 19.77
N THR A 193 18.93 20.70 18.50
CA THR A 193 20.13 21.43 18.11
C THR A 193 20.16 22.82 18.74
N ARG A 194 19.03 23.51 18.78
CA ARG A 194 18.93 24.84 19.45
C ARG A 194 19.16 24.72 20.94
N ALA A 195 18.52 23.79 21.61
CA ALA A 195 18.67 23.57 23.05
C ALA A 195 20.13 23.25 23.41
N SER A 196 20.78 22.37 22.67
CA SER A 196 22.17 22.00 22.89
C SER A 196 23.14 23.15 22.63
N LEU A 197 22.91 24.00 21.61
CA LEU A 197 23.69 25.23 21.40
C LEU A 197 23.59 26.20 22.56
N ILE A 198 22.43 26.34 23.17
CA ILE A 198 22.23 27.22 24.34
C ILE A 198 22.96 26.67 25.58
N ILE A 199 22.85 25.35 25.81
CA ILE A 199 23.49 24.69 26.95
C ILE A 199 25.02 24.78 26.87
N HIS A 200 25.58 24.67 25.67
CA HIS A 200 27.05 24.66 25.46
C HIS A 200 27.59 26.04 25.01
N ARG A 201 26.85 27.10 25.28
CA ARG A 201 27.22 28.45 24.85
C ARG A 201 28.63 28.87 25.26
N ASP A 202 28.99 28.68 26.55
CA ASP A 202 30.30 29.07 27.08
C ASP A 202 31.47 28.34 26.38
N ILE A 203 31.27 27.08 26.03
CA ILE A 203 32.26 26.26 25.28
C ILE A 203 32.38 26.78 23.84
N ILE A 204 31.27 27.16 23.20
CA ILE A 204 31.25 27.72 21.85
C ILE A 204 31.98 29.06 21.80
N ASP A 205 31.77 29.94 22.80
CA ASP A 205 32.47 31.23 22.93
C ASP A 205 33.99 31.02 23.04
N ILE A 206 34.45 30.06 23.84
CA ILE A 206 35.87 29.69 23.94
C ILE A 206 36.39 29.19 22.60
N LEU A 207 35.62 28.33 21.89
CA LEU A 207 36.02 27.86 20.58
C LEU A 207 36.20 29.00 19.56
N HIS A 208 35.32 30.00 19.58
CA HIS A 208 35.46 31.18 18.73
C HIS A 208 36.70 32.02 19.08
N LEU A 209 37.03 32.17 20.38
CA LEU A 209 38.23 32.87 20.83
C LEU A 209 39.51 32.22 20.31
N ILE A 210 39.53 30.87 20.13
CA ILE A 210 40.68 30.17 19.53
C ILE A 210 40.58 30.10 17.99
N GLY A 211 39.59 30.73 17.36
CA GLY A 211 39.47 30.87 15.92
C GLY A 211 38.64 29.79 15.19
N ALA A 212 37.81 29.03 15.90
CA ALA A 212 36.93 28.05 15.27
C ALA A 212 35.87 28.76 14.42
N LYS A 213 35.70 28.32 13.17
CA LYS A 213 34.68 28.84 12.25
C LYS A 213 33.30 28.23 12.55
N ASN A 214 32.24 29.03 12.34
CA ASN A 214 30.85 28.59 12.52
C ASN A 214 30.52 27.28 11.76
N ASN A 215 31.12 27.07 10.60
CA ASN A 215 30.94 25.84 9.82
C ASN A 215 31.54 24.61 10.50
N TYR A 216 32.62 24.74 11.26
CA TYR A 216 33.23 23.66 12.01
C TYR A 216 32.30 23.20 13.14
N ILE A 217 31.76 24.14 13.91
CA ILE A 217 30.79 23.87 14.97
C ILE A 217 29.53 23.24 14.41
N ALA A 218 29.00 23.79 13.32
CA ALA A 218 27.82 23.23 12.65
C ALA A 218 28.05 21.80 12.12
N TRP A 219 29.27 21.49 11.67
CA TRP A 219 29.63 20.13 11.22
C TRP A 219 29.66 19.14 12.39
N GLN A 220 30.09 19.54 13.56
CA GLN A 220 30.04 18.70 14.76
C GLN A 220 28.58 18.32 15.12
N TYR A 221 27.66 19.29 15.10
CA TYR A 221 26.23 19.04 15.30
C TYR A 221 25.65 18.15 14.22
N GLN A 222 26.03 18.34 12.96
CA GLN A 222 25.62 17.48 11.84
C GLN A 222 26.08 16.04 12.06
N SER A 223 27.35 15.85 12.40
CA SER A 223 27.95 14.53 12.65
C SER A 223 27.32 13.81 13.84
N HIS A 224 27.05 14.56 14.92
CA HIS A 224 26.34 14.03 16.09
C HIS A 224 24.92 13.59 15.74
N SER A 225 24.15 14.44 15.06
CA SER A 225 22.79 14.12 14.64
C SER A 225 22.73 12.95 13.65
N PHE A 226 23.72 12.83 12.76
CA PHE A 226 23.86 11.69 11.88
C PHE A 226 24.06 10.36 12.63
N LYS A 227 24.91 10.37 13.68
CA LYS A 227 25.13 9.18 14.52
C LYS A 227 23.86 8.80 15.29
N LEU A 228 23.15 9.77 15.88
CA LEU A 228 21.86 9.53 16.55
C LEU A 228 20.81 8.98 15.60
N ALA A 229 20.75 9.54 14.38
CA ALA A 229 19.85 9.07 13.34
C ALA A 229 20.16 7.62 12.92
N LEU A 230 21.45 7.26 12.74
CA LEU A 230 21.85 5.89 12.43
C LEU A 230 21.46 4.90 13.54
N GLN A 231 21.66 5.27 14.81
CA GLN A 231 21.25 4.42 15.94
C GLN A 231 19.72 4.20 15.94
N GLY A 232 18.94 5.30 15.77
CA GLY A 232 17.48 5.20 15.67
C GLY A 232 17.03 4.39 14.45
N THR A 233 17.70 4.56 13.32
CA THR A 233 17.42 3.80 12.10
C THR A 233 17.65 2.30 12.29
N PHE A 234 18.77 1.92 12.92
CA PHE A 234 19.07 0.52 13.16
C PHE A 234 17.98 -0.15 14.00
N VAL A 235 17.54 0.49 15.09
CA VAL A 235 16.45 -0.01 15.93
C VAL A 235 15.13 0.00 15.17
N GLY A 236 14.81 1.08 14.45
CA GLY A 236 13.58 1.20 13.66
C GLY A 236 13.45 0.13 12.58
N VAL A 237 14.50 -0.14 11.82
CA VAL A 237 14.52 -1.17 10.78
C VAL A 237 14.34 -2.57 11.38
N ILE A 238 14.97 -2.86 12.52
CA ILE A 238 14.77 -4.13 13.22
C ILE A 238 13.30 -4.30 13.62
N LEU A 239 12.68 -3.26 14.17
CA LEU A 239 11.25 -3.30 14.54
C LEU A 239 10.35 -3.54 13.32
N VAL A 240 10.62 -2.88 12.19
CA VAL A 240 9.89 -3.11 10.93
C VAL A 240 10.07 -4.56 10.48
N ALA A 241 11.31 -5.05 10.43
CA ALA A 241 11.60 -6.42 10.02
C ALA A 241 10.88 -7.46 10.91
N LEU A 242 10.91 -7.25 12.22
CA LEU A 242 10.20 -8.12 13.18
C LEU A 242 8.69 -8.10 12.92
N THR A 243 8.11 -6.93 12.70
CA THR A 243 6.68 -6.78 12.39
C THR A 243 6.30 -7.50 11.09
N LEU A 244 7.12 -7.36 10.04
CA LEU A 244 6.89 -8.04 8.77
C LEU A 244 6.99 -9.57 8.91
N LEU A 245 7.96 -10.09 9.67
CA LEU A 245 8.10 -11.53 9.92
C LEU A 245 6.91 -12.09 10.71
N VAL A 246 6.45 -11.39 11.75
CA VAL A 246 5.28 -11.82 12.52
C VAL A 246 4.03 -11.79 11.64
N PHE A 247 3.87 -10.75 10.83
CA PHE A 247 2.73 -10.62 9.93
C PHE A 247 2.71 -11.70 8.84
N ASP A 248 3.87 -12.00 8.23
CA ASP A 248 4.02 -13.08 7.24
C ASP A 248 3.66 -14.44 7.83
N ASN A 249 4.14 -14.74 9.06
CA ASN A 249 3.82 -15.98 9.74
C ASN A 249 2.32 -16.13 10.05
N ILE A 250 1.66 -15.04 10.45
CA ILE A 250 0.20 -15.04 10.68
C ILE A 250 -0.54 -15.25 9.36
N MET A 251 -0.18 -14.54 8.29
CA MET A 251 -0.85 -14.64 6.99
C MET A 251 -0.69 -16.01 6.35
N ASN A 252 0.45 -16.67 6.55
CA ASN A 252 0.67 -18.05 6.08
C ASN A 252 -0.27 -19.06 6.76
N GLN A 253 -0.70 -18.80 8.01
CA GLN A 253 -1.66 -19.67 8.71
C GLN A 253 -3.10 -19.55 8.16
N PHE A 254 -3.42 -18.45 7.53
CA PHE A 254 -4.77 -18.16 6.98
C PHE A 254 -4.87 -18.41 5.48
N ASP A 255 -3.86 -19.00 4.83
CA ASP A 255 -3.84 -19.28 3.38
C ASP A 255 -4.16 -18.06 2.49
N PHE A 256 -3.63 -16.87 2.83
CA PHE A 256 -3.73 -15.66 2.01
C PHE A 256 -2.51 -15.46 1.08
N PRO A 257 -2.39 -16.22 -0.02
CA PRO A 257 -1.19 -16.23 -0.86
C PRO A 257 -0.93 -14.90 -1.59
N LEU A 258 -1.94 -14.05 -1.72
CA LEU A 258 -1.80 -12.73 -2.37
C LEU A 258 -1.00 -11.76 -1.51
N ILE A 259 -1.18 -11.80 -0.20
CA ILE A 259 -0.51 -10.89 0.75
C ILE A 259 0.93 -11.36 0.97
N THR A 260 1.16 -12.66 1.15
CA THR A 260 2.50 -13.22 1.33
C THR A 260 3.40 -12.99 0.11
N LYS A 261 2.86 -13.12 -1.11
CA LYS A 261 3.58 -12.78 -2.34
C LYS A 261 3.88 -11.28 -2.47
N ALA A 262 2.98 -10.41 -1.98
CA ALA A 262 3.23 -8.98 -1.95
C ALA A 262 4.38 -8.65 -0.99
N LEU A 263 4.39 -9.23 0.22
CA LEU A 263 5.44 -9.03 1.23
C LEU A 263 6.80 -9.58 0.81
N SER A 264 6.83 -10.63 -0.01
CA SER A 264 8.06 -11.24 -0.54
C SER A 264 8.66 -10.48 -1.73
N SER A 265 8.05 -9.38 -2.18
CA SER A 265 8.56 -8.61 -3.31
C SER A 265 9.80 -7.80 -2.92
N TRP A 266 10.78 -7.72 -3.82
CA TRP A 266 12.01 -6.94 -3.64
C TRP A 266 11.72 -5.45 -3.36
N ASP A 267 10.63 -4.93 -3.91
CA ASP A 267 10.21 -3.54 -3.74
C ASP A 267 9.96 -3.18 -2.26
N ILE A 268 9.36 -4.06 -1.50
CA ILE A 268 9.10 -3.85 -0.05
C ILE A 268 10.41 -3.74 0.72
N TRP A 269 11.38 -4.62 0.43
CA TRP A 269 12.69 -4.57 1.07
C TRP A 269 13.49 -3.32 0.68
N ALA A 270 13.45 -2.93 -0.59
CA ALA A 270 14.08 -1.69 -1.04
C ALA A 270 13.54 -0.47 -0.28
N ILE A 271 12.23 -0.37 -0.12
CA ILE A 271 11.57 0.76 0.56
C ILE A 271 11.83 0.75 2.06
N THR A 272 11.91 -0.43 2.68
CA THR A 272 12.29 -0.57 4.09
C THR A 272 13.64 0.08 4.40
N PHE A 273 14.52 0.23 3.42
CA PHE A 273 15.80 0.93 3.55
C PHE A 273 15.78 2.37 3.03
N ILE A 274 15.00 2.67 2.00
CA ILE A 274 14.97 4.01 1.37
C ILE A 274 14.40 5.06 2.33
N ILE A 275 13.25 4.80 2.98
CA ILE A 275 12.60 5.76 3.88
C ILE A 275 13.49 6.11 5.08
N PRO A 276 14.04 5.14 5.84
CA PRO A 276 14.96 5.44 6.91
C PRO A 276 16.21 6.20 6.45
N SER A 277 16.78 5.85 5.31
CA SER A 277 17.95 6.55 4.74
C SER A 277 17.64 8.01 4.44
N LEU A 278 16.46 8.30 3.89
CA LEU A 278 16.01 9.66 3.62
C LEU A 278 15.86 10.47 4.92
N ILE A 279 15.30 9.85 5.97
CA ILE A 279 15.16 10.49 7.29
C ILE A 279 16.54 10.82 7.88
N VAL A 280 17.52 9.92 7.80
CA VAL A 280 18.90 10.15 8.26
C VAL A 280 19.53 11.36 7.59
N VAL A 281 19.39 11.45 6.26
CA VAL A 281 19.93 12.57 5.47
C VAL A 281 19.25 13.89 5.86
N LEU A 282 17.92 13.88 5.99
CA LEU A 282 17.15 15.06 6.41
C LEU A 282 17.53 15.53 7.80
N MET A 283 17.71 14.62 8.75
CA MET A 283 18.13 14.96 10.12
C MET A 283 19.51 15.62 10.13
N ALA A 284 20.48 15.02 9.46
CA ALA A 284 21.84 15.57 9.39
C ALA A 284 21.84 16.96 8.73
N TYR A 285 21.07 17.13 7.66
CA TYR A 285 20.96 18.40 6.95
C TYR A 285 20.28 19.47 7.81
N SER A 286 19.15 19.13 8.46
CA SER A 286 18.39 20.04 9.32
C SER A 286 19.21 20.51 10.53
N ALA A 287 19.98 19.61 11.16
CA ALA A 287 20.88 19.95 12.26
C ALA A 287 21.91 20.99 11.83
N LYS A 288 22.56 20.79 10.68
CA LYS A 288 23.55 21.74 10.13
C LYS A 288 22.94 23.11 9.86
N VAL A 289 21.80 23.14 9.14
CA VAL A 289 21.13 24.39 8.79
C VAL A 289 20.71 25.16 10.06
N THR A 290 20.17 24.45 11.07
CA THR A 290 19.76 25.05 12.33
C THR A 290 20.95 25.60 13.10
N ALA A 291 22.05 24.84 13.20
CA ALA A 291 23.26 25.29 13.86
C ALA A 291 23.85 26.55 13.19
N VAL A 292 23.98 26.55 11.86
CA VAL A 292 24.50 27.72 11.12
C VAL A 292 23.62 28.95 11.31
N LYS A 293 22.28 28.78 11.23
CA LYS A 293 21.35 29.90 11.43
C LYS A 293 21.42 30.49 12.83
N MET A 294 21.61 29.64 13.83
CA MET A 294 21.66 30.04 15.23
C MET A 294 22.97 30.78 15.53
N LEU A 295 24.11 30.22 15.10
CA LEU A 295 25.45 30.83 15.25
C LEU A 295 25.56 32.18 14.57
N ARG A 296 24.91 32.37 13.41
CA ARG A 296 24.89 33.67 12.71
C ARG A 296 24.00 34.71 13.39
N LYS A 297 22.92 34.28 14.08
CA LYS A 297 21.94 35.20 14.68
C LYS A 297 22.42 35.79 16.01
N TYR A 298 23.23 35.06 16.74
CA TYR A 298 23.63 35.42 18.09
C TYR A 298 25.03 36.05 18.15
N ASP A 299 25.70 36.29 16.98
CA ASP A 299 27.05 36.86 16.90
C ASP A 299 27.98 36.30 18.00
N PHE A 300 28.05 34.98 18.06
CA PHE A 300 28.99 34.28 18.92
C PHE A 300 30.40 34.50 18.41
#